data_9415709f3f36a8b7e55f540d4f5f76b3
#
_entry.id   9415709f3f36a8b7e55f540d4f5f76b3
#
_cell.length_a   1.000
_cell.length_b   1.000
_cell.length_c   1.000
_cell.angle_alpha   90.00
_cell.angle_beta   90.00
_cell.angle_gamma   90.00
#
_symmetry.space_group_name_H-M   'P 1'
#
loop_
_entity.id
_entity.type
_entity.pdbx_description
1 polymer ?
#
loop_
_entity_poly.entity_id
_entity_poly.type
_entity_poly.pdbx_seq_one_letter_code
_entity_poly.pdbx_strand_id
1 'polypeptide(L)'
;HMRWLAMLGDMGYTFLLWLNKVYNHRRERQGKPYFSLSQEVKHRVKSAVSYISEFEKELVRLAEAKHLDGIICGHIHQAASVWYGNVHYLNSGDWVESMTALVEDEQGEWDIVTYNNVQLYADAV
;
A
#
# COMPACT_ATOMS: atom_id res chain seq x y z
N HIS A 1 11.78 -25.51 3.41
CA HIS A 1 10.94 -24.63 2.56
C HIS A 1 11.55 -23.24 2.26
N MET A 2 12.43 -22.70 3.10
CA MET A 2 13.05 -21.36 2.88
C MET A 2 14.08 -21.31 1.74
N ARG A 3 14.76 -22.40 1.41
CA ARG A 3 15.77 -22.42 0.34
C ARG A 3 15.18 -22.19 -1.06
N TRP A 4 13.95 -22.60 -1.29
CA TRP A 4 13.22 -22.40 -2.55
C TRP A 4 12.90 -20.93 -2.82
N LEU A 5 12.45 -20.20 -1.81
CA LEU A 5 12.16 -18.77 -1.89
C LEU A 5 13.43 -17.94 -2.16
N ALA A 6 14.56 -18.34 -1.55
CA ALA A 6 15.84 -17.71 -1.80
C ALA A 6 16.31 -17.94 -3.25
N MET A 7 16.16 -19.17 -3.78
CA MET A 7 16.52 -19.47 -5.17
C MET A 7 15.63 -18.72 -6.19
N LEU A 8 14.33 -18.61 -5.93
CA LEU A 8 13.42 -17.84 -6.77
C LEU A 8 13.73 -16.34 -6.73
N GLY A 9 14.10 -15.81 -5.58
CA GLY A 9 14.55 -14.41 -5.43
C GLY A 9 15.83 -14.14 -6.21
N ASP A 10 16.79 -15.06 -6.14
CA ASP A 10 18.08 -14.94 -6.84
C ASP A 10 17.92 -15.05 -8.37
N MET A 11 17.09 -15.98 -8.84
CA MET A 11 16.76 -16.10 -10.26
C MET A 11 16.02 -14.85 -10.77
N GLY A 12 15.04 -14.36 -10.02
CA GLY A 12 14.29 -13.14 -10.37
C GLY A 12 15.19 -11.92 -10.42
N TYR A 13 16.09 -11.77 -9.46
CA TYR A 13 17.07 -10.68 -9.43
C TYR A 13 18.05 -10.76 -10.61
N THR A 14 18.60 -11.93 -10.88
CA THR A 14 19.51 -12.15 -12.02
C THR A 14 18.82 -11.87 -13.35
N PHE A 15 17.56 -12.28 -13.51
CA PHE A 15 16.74 -11.98 -14.68
C PHE A 15 16.50 -10.49 -14.84
N LEU A 16 16.19 -9.77 -13.78
CA LEU A 16 16.04 -8.30 -13.79
C LEU A 16 17.35 -7.59 -14.20
N LEU A 17 18.49 -8.04 -13.69
CA LEU A 17 19.79 -7.51 -14.07
C LEU A 17 20.08 -7.74 -15.57
N TRP A 18 19.77 -8.94 -16.06
CA TRP A 18 19.93 -9.25 -17.48
C TRP A 18 19.01 -8.38 -18.35
N LEU A 19 17.73 -8.24 -18.00
CA LEU A 19 16.81 -7.34 -18.70
C LEU A 19 17.31 -5.90 -18.71
N ASN A 20 17.78 -5.42 -17.57
CA ASN A 20 18.33 -4.07 -17.46
C ASN A 20 19.56 -3.88 -18.36
N LYS A 21 20.43 -4.89 -18.45
CA LYS A 21 21.60 -4.87 -19.34
C LYS A 21 21.21 -4.83 -20.81
N VAL A 22 20.27 -5.70 -21.24
CA VAL A 22 19.78 -5.74 -22.63
C VAL A 22 19.10 -4.43 -23.00
N TYR A 23 18.27 -3.88 -22.12
CA TYR A 23 17.59 -2.60 -22.31
C TYR A 23 18.59 -1.45 -22.46
N ASN A 24 19.60 -1.37 -21.61
CA ASN A 24 20.60 -0.32 -21.66
C ASN A 24 21.52 -0.43 -22.88
N HIS A 25 21.85 -1.64 -23.33
CA HIS A 25 22.61 -1.81 -24.56
C HIS A 25 21.86 -1.27 -25.80
N ARG A 26 20.52 -1.43 -25.85
CA ARG A 26 19.69 -0.80 -26.89
C ARG A 26 19.67 0.72 -26.77
N ARG A 27 19.60 1.25 -25.55
CA ARG A 27 19.60 2.71 -25.30
C ARG A 27 20.92 3.36 -25.71
N GLU A 28 22.04 2.71 -25.39
CA GLU A 28 23.38 3.16 -25.73
C GLU A 28 23.55 3.28 -27.26
N ARG A 29 23.07 2.30 -28.03
CA ARG A 29 23.04 2.36 -29.50
C ARG A 29 22.19 3.52 -30.04
N GLN A 30 21.26 4.04 -29.27
CA GLN A 30 20.41 5.19 -29.59
C GLN A 30 20.95 6.51 -29.05
N GLY A 31 22.16 6.53 -28.46
CA GLY A 31 22.74 7.71 -27.84
C GLY A 31 22.03 8.19 -26.58
N LYS A 32 21.23 7.33 -25.93
CA LYS A 32 20.46 7.67 -24.73
C LYS A 32 21.26 7.33 -23.46
N PRO A 33 21.14 8.12 -22.39
CA PRO A 33 21.84 7.87 -21.13
C PRO A 33 21.39 6.54 -20.49
N TYR A 34 22.26 5.98 -19.63
CA TYR A 34 21.98 4.76 -18.88
C TYR A 34 20.71 4.91 -18.04
N PHE A 35 19.89 3.86 -18.03
CA PHE A 35 18.66 3.79 -17.24
C PHE A 35 18.70 2.61 -16.28
N SER A 36 18.51 2.87 -14.99
CA SER A 36 18.44 1.83 -13.97
C SER A 36 16.99 1.52 -13.61
N LEU A 37 16.50 0.36 -14.06
CA LEU A 37 15.14 -0.10 -13.73
C LEU A 37 14.93 -0.21 -12.22
N SER A 38 15.94 -0.71 -11.50
CA SER A 38 15.86 -0.86 -10.04
C SER A 38 15.78 0.48 -9.30
N GLN A 39 16.50 1.52 -9.79
CA GLN A 39 16.41 2.87 -9.22
C GLN A 39 15.04 3.49 -9.49
N GLU A 40 14.51 3.33 -10.70
CA GLU A 40 13.17 3.82 -11.05
C GLU A 40 12.08 3.19 -10.18
N VAL A 41 12.10 1.86 -10.00
CA VAL A 41 11.17 1.15 -9.13
C VAL A 41 11.29 1.64 -7.69
N LYS A 42 12.52 1.74 -7.14
CA LYS A 42 12.75 2.27 -5.79
C LYS A 42 12.23 3.70 -5.63
N HIS A 43 12.46 4.55 -6.62
CA HIS A 43 11.98 5.94 -6.60
C HIS A 43 10.45 6.00 -6.60
N ARG A 44 9.78 5.21 -7.46
CA ARG A 44 8.31 5.15 -7.51
C ARG A 44 7.70 4.64 -6.20
N VAL A 45 8.27 3.55 -5.65
CA VAL A 45 7.82 3.01 -4.35
C VAL A 45 8.01 4.05 -3.24
N LYS A 46 9.18 4.69 -3.17
CA LYS A 46 9.43 5.75 -2.18
C LYS A 46 8.44 6.91 -2.33
N SER A 47 8.18 7.35 -3.55
CA SER A 47 7.23 8.44 -3.81
C SER A 47 5.80 8.06 -3.41
N ALA A 48 5.37 6.83 -3.70
CA ALA A 48 4.06 6.35 -3.30
C ALA A 48 3.91 6.27 -1.77
N VAL A 49 4.90 5.71 -1.08
CA VAL A 49 4.90 5.64 0.40
C VAL A 49 4.92 7.05 1.02
N SER A 50 5.70 7.97 0.46
CA SER A 50 5.74 9.36 0.93
C SER A 50 4.38 10.04 0.73
N TYR A 51 3.74 9.84 -0.42
CA TYR A 51 2.42 10.41 -0.71
C TYR A 51 1.35 9.90 0.28
N ILE A 52 1.32 8.59 0.55
CA ILE A 52 0.40 8.00 1.52
C ILE A 52 0.61 8.61 2.91
N SER A 53 1.86 8.66 3.37
CA SER A 53 2.20 9.22 4.68
C SER A 53 1.83 10.70 4.82
N GLU A 54 2.04 11.51 3.77
CA GLU A 54 1.67 12.92 3.78
C GLU A 54 0.13 13.10 3.79
N PHE A 55 -0.59 12.30 3.00
CA PHE A 55 -2.05 12.30 2.98
C PHE A 55 -2.65 11.99 4.36
N GLU A 56 -2.17 10.93 5.01
CA GLU A 56 -2.59 10.55 6.36
C GLU A 56 -2.35 11.68 7.37
N LYS A 57 -1.16 12.27 7.37
CA LYS A 57 -0.81 13.36 8.28
C LYS A 57 -1.69 14.60 8.09
N GLU A 58 -1.99 14.97 6.85
CA GLU A 58 -2.85 16.12 6.58
C GLU A 58 -4.29 15.88 7.06
N LEU A 59 -4.81 14.67 6.91
CA LEU A 59 -6.13 14.31 7.42
C LEU A 59 -6.17 14.28 8.95
N VAL A 60 -5.13 13.76 9.59
CA VAL A 60 -5.00 13.78 11.05
C VAL A 60 -4.94 15.21 11.57
N ARG A 61 -4.14 16.09 10.97
CA ARG A 61 -4.09 17.52 11.32
C ARG A 61 -5.44 18.21 11.16
N LEU A 62 -6.19 17.85 10.11
CA LEU A 62 -7.55 18.38 9.92
C LEU A 62 -8.49 17.95 11.03
N ALA A 63 -8.43 16.68 11.45
CA ALA A 63 -9.22 16.17 12.57
C ALA A 63 -8.85 16.86 13.89
N GLU A 64 -7.56 17.00 14.18
CA GLU A 64 -7.07 17.73 15.36
C GLU A 64 -7.54 19.19 15.39
N ALA A 65 -7.43 19.90 14.26
CA ALA A 65 -7.85 21.29 14.14
C ALA A 65 -9.36 21.48 14.32
N LYS A 66 -10.15 20.43 14.07
CA LYS A 66 -11.61 20.40 14.28
C LYS A 66 -12.03 19.76 15.61
N HIS A 67 -11.08 19.36 16.44
CA HIS A 67 -11.33 18.67 17.71
C HIS A 67 -12.16 17.39 17.55
N LEU A 68 -11.84 16.58 16.52
CA LEU A 68 -12.48 15.30 16.24
C LEU A 68 -11.62 14.15 16.78
N ASP A 69 -12.27 13.11 17.27
CA ASP A 69 -11.63 11.90 17.80
C ASP A 69 -11.19 10.93 16.70
N GLY A 70 -11.66 11.13 15.46
CA GLY A 70 -11.28 10.29 14.33
C GLY A 70 -11.64 10.89 12.97
N ILE A 71 -11.13 10.26 11.93
CA ILE A 71 -11.40 10.62 10.54
C ILE A 71 -11.49 9.37 9.66
N ILE A 72 -12.57 9.28 8.91
CA ILE A 72 -12.80 8.21 7.93
C ILE A 72 -12.57 8.75 6.53
N CYS A 73 -11.81 8.05 5.73
CA CYS A 73 -11.52 8.41 4.36
C CYS A 73 -11.38 7.19 3.44
N GLY A 74 -11.18 7.45 2.16
CA GLY A 74 -10.81 6.49 1.13
C GLY A 74 -9.71 7.10 0.25
N HIS A 75 -9.83 6.98 -1.06
CA HIS A 75 -9.02 7.63 -2.10
C HIS A 75 -7.64 7.01 -2.37
N ILE A 76 -6.86 6.68 -1.36
CA ILE A 76 -5.51 6.11 -1.55
C ILE A 76 -5.52 4.60 -1.75
N HIS A 77 -6.69 3.95 -1.76
CA HIS A 77 -6.89 2.51 -1.99
C HIS A 77 -6.08 1.61 -1.05
N GLN A 78 -5.77 2.11 0.13
CA GLN A 78 -5.05 1.37 1.16
C GLN A 78 -5.84 1.35 2.45
N ALA A 79 -6.39 0.20 2.80
CA ALA A 79 -7.11 0.02 4.05
C ALA A 79 -6.19 0.24 5.25
N ALA A 80 -6.63 1.04 6.20
CA ALA A 80 -5.87 1.34 7.41
C ALA A 80 -6.79 1.65 8.60
N SER A 81 -6.40 1.21 9.78
CA SER A 81 -6.97 1.60 11.07
C SER A 81 -5.81 1.89 12.01
N VAL A 82 -5.48 3.16 12.20
CA VAL A 82 -4.27 3.61 12.90
C VAL A 82 -4.58 4.77 13.83
N TRP A 83 -4.06 4.72 15.04
CA TRP A 83 -4.14 5.82 16.00
C TRP A 83 -2.93 6.75 15.87
N TYR A 84 -3.21 8.02 15.65
CA TYR A 84 -2.23 9.12 15.68
C TYR A 84 -2.53 10.00 16.90
N GLY A 85 -1.85 9.74 18.01
CA GLY A 85 -2.21 10.38 19.28
C GLY A 85 -3.64 10.03 19.71
N ASN A 86 -4.53 11.02 19.75
CA ASN A 86 -5.95 10.86 20.11
C ASN A 86 -6.88 10.77 18.89
N VAL A 87 -6.34 10.80 17.67
CA VAL A 87 -7.14 10.73 16.44
C VAL A 87 -7.07 9.33 15.83
N HIS A 88 -8.22 8.71 15.66
CA HIS A 88 -8.34 7.44 14.94
C HIS A 88 -8.46 7.70 13.44
N TYR A 89 -7.39 7.41 12.71
CA TYR A 89 -7.39 7.44 11.24
C TYR A 89 -7.90 6.12 10.68
N LEU A 90 -8.92 6.19 9.85
CA LEU A 90 -9.58 5.05 9.21
C LEU A 90 -9.62 5.24 7.70
N ASN A 91 -9.16 4.26 6.94
CA ASN A 91 -9.29 4.23 5.49
C ASN A 91 -9.95 2.93 5.05
N SER A 92 -11.02 3.03 4.28
CA SER A 92 -11.81 1.88 3.83
C SER A 92 -11.10 0.98 2.82
N GLY A 93 -9.99 1.45 2.21
CA GLY A 93 -9.37 0.75 1.10
C GLY A 93 -10.17 0.88 -0.19
N ASP A 94 -10.32 -0.23 -0.92
CA ASP A 94 -11.02 -0.29 -2.20
C ASP A 94 -11.76 -1.63 -2.40
N TRP A 95 -12.67 -1.64 -3.39
CA TRP A 95 -13.43 -2.82 -3.80
C TRP A 95 -12.89 -3.50 -5.09
N VAL A 96 -11.70 -3.11 -5.54
CA VAL A 96 -11.09 -3.65 -6.77
C VAL A 96 -9.98 -4.65 -6.47
N GLU A 97 -9.06 -4.28 -5.57
CA GLU A 97 -7.89 -5.10 -5.22
C GLU A 97 -7.98 -5.66 -3.79
N SER A 98 -8.20 -4.79 -2.81
CA SER A 98 -8.21 -5.18 -1.39
C SER A 98 -9.57 -5.75 -0.95
N MET A 99 -10.66 -5.34 -1.58
CA MET A 99 -12.04 -5.72 -1.25
C MET A 99 -12.34 -5.55 0.24
N THR A 100 -11.97 -4.39 0.78
CA THR A 100 -12.09 -4.06 2.20
C THR A 100 -13.20 -3.06 2.48
N ALA A 101 -13.75 -3.14 3.68
CA ALA A 101 -14.70 -2.18 4.22
C ALA A 101 -14.40 -1.90 5.69
N LEU A 102 -14.79 -0.72 6.16
CA LEU A 102 -14.83 -0.41 7.59
C LEU A 102 -16.19 -0.83 8.14
N VAL A 103 -16.17 -1.44 9.30
CA VAL A 103 -17.37 -1.78 10.07
C VAL A 103 -17.23 -1.26 11.49
N GLU A 104 -18.33 -0.79 12.05
CA GLU A 104 -18.44 -0.39 13.45
C GLU A 104 -19.33 -1.42 14.15
N ASP A 105 -18.88 -1.91 15.28
CA ASP A 105 -19.66 -2.84 16.10
C ASP A 105 -20.62 -2.10 17.05
N GLU A 106 -21.43 -2.88 17.81
CA GLU A 106 -22.40 -2.33 18.77
C GLU A 106 -21.73 -1.58 19.94
N GLN A 107 -20.44 -1.77 20.15
CA GLN A 107 -19.62 -1.12 21.17
C GLN A 107 -18.98 0.18 20.67
N GLY A 108 -19.08 0.46 19.36
CA GLY A 108 -18.45 1.60 18.69
C GLY A 108 -17.00 1.37 18.30
N GLU A 109 -16.55 0.12 18.32
CA GLU A 109 -15.20 -0.23 17.86
C GLU A 109 -15.17 -0.44 16.34
N TRP A 110 -14.12 0.08 15.71
CA TRP A 110 -13.95 0.03 14.25
C TRP A 110 -12.98 -1.06 13.84
N ASP A 111 -13.38 -1.87 12.85
CA ASP A 111 -12.54 -2.91 12.27
C ASP A 111 -12.53 -2.85 10.74
N ILE A 112 -11.49 -3.43 10.13
CA ILE A 112 -11.38 -3.61 8.69
C ILE A 112 -11.76 -5.05 8.35
N VAL A 113 -12.82 -5.21 7.57
CA VAL A 113 -13.24 -6.51 7.07
C VAL A 113 -12.90 -6.66 5.59
N THR A 114 -12.52 -7.87 5.18
CA THR A 114 -12.35 -8.22 3.77
C THR A 114 -13.54 -9.04 3.29
N TYR A 115 -13.87 -8.95 2.02
CA TYR A 115 -14.99 -9.69 1.44
C TYR A 115 -14.93 -11.20 1.74
N ASN A 116 -13.75 -11.80 1.72
CA ASN A 116 -13.57 -13.22 2.02
C ASN A 116 -13.83 -13.57 3.51
N ASN A 117 -13.74 -12.61 4.41
CA ASN A 117 -14.02 -12.80 5.84
C ASN A 117 -15.49 -12.57 6.19
N VAL A 118 -16.23 -11.80 5.39
CA VAL A 118 -17.65 -11.50 5.63
C VAL A 118 -18.52 -12.75 5.58
N GLN A 119 -18.14 -13.77 4.82
CA GLN A 119 -18.86 -15.05 4.80
C GLN A 119 -18.85 -15.78 6.15
N LEU A 120 -17.84 -15.53 7.01
CA LEU A 120 -17.79 -16.13 8.35
C LEU A 120 -18.81 -15.55 9.33
N TYR A 121 -19.28 -14.33 9.09
CA TYR A 121 -20.29 -13.67 9.93
C TYR A 121 -21.74 -13.97 9.49
N ALA A 122 -21.94 -14.31 8.22
CA ALA A 122 -23.27 -14.65 7.70
C ALA A 122 -23.77 -16.02 8.18
N ASP A 123 -22.86 -16.92 8.55
CA ASP A 123 -23.17 -18.27 9.05
C ASP A 123 -23.34 -18.31 10.59
N ALA A 124 -23.21 -17.17 11.27
CA ALA A 124 -23.27 -17.05 12.73
C ALA A 124 -24.60 -16.45 13.26
N VAL A 125 -25.60 -16.23 12.39
CA VAL A 125 -26.93 -15.70 12.73
C VAL A 125 -28.01 -16.75 12.65
#